data_ad5cabbef702e0f95f86d5162e51333c
#
_entry.id   ad5cabbef702e0f95f86d5162e51333c
#
_cell.length_a   1.000
_cell.length_b   1.000
_cell.length_c   1.000
_cell.angle_alpha   90.00
_cell.angle_beta   90.00
_cell.angle_gamma   90.00
#
_symmetry.space_group_name_H-M   'P 1'
#
loop_
_entity.id
_entity.type
_entity.pdbx_description
1 polymer ?
#
loop_
_entity_poly.entity_id
_entity_poly.type
_entity_poly.pdbx_seq_one_letter_code
_entity_poly.pdbx_strand_id
1 'polypeptide(L)'
;MCYFAAKKGHLKITRPRYLLPFVKSPFNPPLNLCQLFGGCYDAGDFRVNEQIALVAMHTLWVREHNRIAEILFEINKHWNAERIYHEARKIIGAILQHITYSHYLPKILGADFLPPYHGYTNVHPGILNVFATSAFRFGHSMVRPKFAMLDANYDPVAPDVPLIKAFFNNKLIQREGIEPVLLGLLANESQSTSREIAAGLTKHLFQQPESEHGFDLAALNIQRGRDHGLPGYGAWRRECNLSHADIFQETTYEIKNATSRQILHDLYEDVEYADLWVAGLAEDPLPEAMVGPTLHCILKEQFRRLRDGDRFWYENGVFTVEQLDEIGKTSLSRVLCDNIYGIVSVQKDSFIAAKDELKRVECTQIPSMDLTKWRENQPSVPEPRKLLAFNNSGSLIFVTAPLL
;
A
#
# COMPACT_ATOMS: atom_id res chain seq x y z
N MET A 1 -14.92 5.12 -3.92
CA MET A 1 -16.01 4.29 -3.34
C MET A 1 -15.82 2.86 -3.81
N CYS A 2 -15.53 1.93 -2.87
CA CYS A 2 -15.51 0.52 -3.23
C CYS A 2 -16.96 0.05 -3.44
N TYR A 3 -17.28 -0.42 -4.63
CA TYR A 3 -18.62 -0.87 -4.95
C TYR A 3 -18.93 -2.22 -4.27
N PHE A 4 -19.96 -2.23 -3.46
CA PHE A 4 -20.52 -3.42 -2.85
C PHE A 4 -21.01 -4.40 -3.92
N ALA A 5 -20.54 -5.63 -3.90
CA ALA A 5 -21.28 -6.72 -4.51
C ALA A 5 -22.26 -7.24 -3.45
N ALA A 6 -23.56 -7.07 -3.68
CA ALA A 6 -24.62 -7.23 -2.69
C ALA A 6 -24.82 -8.63 -2.07
N LYS A 7 -23.95 -9.60 -2.37
CA LYS A 7 -23.98 -10.95 -1.80
C LYS A 7 -22.63 -11.26 -1.15
N LYS A 8 -22.63 -11.75 0.08
CA LYS A 8 -21.46 -12.22 0.84
C LYS A 8 -20.40 -11.15 1.18
N GLY A 9 -20.71 -9.85 1.15
CA GLY A 9 -19.76 -8.77 1.51
C GLY A 9 -18.58 -8.59 0.56
N HIS A 10 -18.64 -9.13 -0.66
CA HIS A 10 -17.57 -9.03 -1.65
C HIS A 10 -17.47 -7.64 -2.28
N LEU A 11 -16.27 -7.26 -2.66
CA LEU A 11 -15.99 -6.18 -3.58
C LEU A 11 -16.26 -6.63 -5.02
N LYS A 12 -16.67 -5.69 -5.86
CA LYS A 12 -16.99 -5.97 -7.27
C LYS A 12 -15.71 -6.24 -8.07
N ILE A 13 -15.78 -7.28 -8.90
CA ILE A 13 -14.72 -7.70 -9.82
C ILE A 13 -15.28 -7.98 -11.20
N THR A 14 -14.41 -8.00 -12.22
CA THR A 14 -14.75 -8.44 -13.59
C THR A 14 -14.25 -9.85 -13.83
N ARG A 15 -14.98 -10.60 -14.69
CA ARG A 15 -14.56 -11.95 -15.11
C ARG A 15 -14.06 -11.90 -16.56
N PRO A 16 -13.25 -12.87 -17.00
CA PRO A 16 -12.83 -14.09 -16.29
C PRO A 16 -11.62 -13.93 -15.36
N ARG A 17 -10.84 -12.83 -15.46
CA ARG A 17 -9.56 -12.66 -14.76
C ARG A 17 -9.63 -12.08 -13.35
N TYR A 18 -10.84 -11.89 -12.81
CA TYR A 18 -11.05 -11.30 -11.47
C TYR A 18 -10.31 -9.97 -11.28
N LEU A 19 -10.43 -9.08 -12.27
CA LEU A 19 -9.85 -7.74 -12.25
C LEU A 19 -10.80 -6.73 -11.61
N LEU A 20 -10.33 -5.51 -11.40
CA LEU A 20 -11.13 -4.37 -10.95
C LEU A 20 -12.29 -4.08 -11.92
N PRO A 21 -13.41 -3.51 -11.44
CA PRO A 21 -14.47 -3.04 -12.32
C PRO A 21 -14.02 -1.82 -13.13
N PHE A 22 -14.65 -1.59 -14.27
CA PHE A 22 -14.46 -0.36 -15.04
C PHE A 22 -15.35 0.77 -14.52
N VAL A 23 -14.85 2.00 -14.66
CA VAL A 23 -15.63 3.22 -14.41
C VAL A 23 -16.82 3.28 -15.37
N LYS A 24 -18.03 3.40 -14.83
CA LYS A 24 -19.26 3.41 -15.64
C LYS A 24 -19.54 4.73 -16.36
N SER A 25 -19.05 5.83 -15.82
CA SER A 25 -19.18 7.15 -16.42
C SER A 25 -17.87 7.90 -16.18
N PRO A 26 -17.18 8.32 -17.22
CA PRO A 26 -15.99 9.11 -17.04
C PRO A 26 -16.38 10.45 -16.44
N PHE A 27 -16.22 10.62 -15.12
CA PHE A 27 -16.08 11.96 -14.57
C PHE A 27 -14.87 12.57 -15.27
N ASN A 28 -15.12 13.57 -16.03
CA ASN A 28 -14.22 14.30 -16.88
C ASN A 28 -12.96 14.79 -16.13
N PRO A 29 -11.83 14.08 -16.09
CA PRO A 29 -10.56 14.75 -16.04
C PRO A 29 -10.09 15.01 -17.47
N PRO A 30 -9.43 16.11 -17.75
CA PRO A 30 -9.07 16.51 -19.11
C PRO A 30 -8.11 15.57 -19.85
N LEU A 31 -7.69 14.47 -19.24
CA LEU A 31 -6.81 13.45 -19.84
C LEU A 31 -7.21 12.04 -19.39
N ASN A 32 -8.23 11.48 -20.03
CA ASN A 32 -8.57 10.06 -19.86
C ASN A 32 -7.64 9.15 -20.70
N LEU A 33 -6.32 9.22 -20.47
CA LEU A 33 -5.36 8.38 -21.19
C LEU A 33 -5.68 6.88 -21.07
N CYS A 34 -6.19 6.43 -19.92
CA CYS A 34 -6.61 5.03 -19.74
C CYS A 34 -7.77 4.64 -20.67
N GLN A 35 -8.61 5.56 -21.13
CA GLN A 35 -9.67 5.28 -22.10
C GLN A 35 -9.08 4.88 -23.46
N LEU A 36 -7.99 5.51 -23.88
CA LEU A 36 -7.29 5.19 -25.13
C LEU A 36 -6.64 3.80 -25.08
N PHE A 37 -6.28 3.34 -23.88
CA PHE A 37 -5.52 2.11 -23.64
C PHE A 37 -6.29 1.04 -22.85
N GLY A 38 -7.57 0.86 -23.14
CA GLY A 38 -8.36 -0.27 -22.64
C GLY A 38 -9.41 0.07 -21.60
N GLY A 39 -9.71 1.35 -21.38
CA GLY A 39 -10.68 1.82 -20.37
C GLY A 39 -10.04 2.03 -19.01
N CYS A 40 -10.76 2.74 -18.12
CA CYS A 40 -10.29 3.09 -16.79
C CYS A 40 -10.89 2.16 -15.74
N TYR A 41 -10.05 1.53 -14.94
CA TYR A 41 -10.48 0.77 -13.77
C TYR A 41 -10.97 1.69 -12.66
N ASP A 42 -11.93 1.20 -11.89
CA ASP A 42 -12.52 1.86 -10.74
C ASP A 42 -12.01 1.22 -9.44
N ALA A 43 -11.43 2.02 -8.56
CA ALA A 43 -10.91 1.61 -7.28
C ALA A 43 -11.11 2.69 -6.20
N GLY A 44 -10.65 2.45 -4.99
CA GLY A 44 -10.70 3.44 -3.90
C GLY A 44 -9.80 4.66 -4.12
N ASP A 45 -8.80 4.54 -4.99
CA ASP A 45 -7.90 5.62 -5.40
C ASP A 45 -7.96 5.77 -6.93
N PHE A 46 -8.23 6.97 -7.43
CA PHE A 46 -8.32 7.26 -8.87
C PHE A 46 -6.97 7.06 -9.59
N ARG A 47 -5.85 7.13 -8.88
CA ARG A 47 -4.49 6.91 -9.42
C ARG A 47 -4.21 5.44 -9.74
N VAL A 48 -5.13 4.52 -9.47
CA VAL A 48 -4.99 3.10 -9.81
C VAL A 48 -4.57 2.86 -11.26
N ASN A 49 -5.01 3.73 -12.17
CA ASN A 49 -4.73 3.61 -13.60
C ASN A 49 -3.40 4.23 -14.05
N GLU A 50 -2.63 4.84 -13.14
CA GLU A 50 -1.42 5.57 -13.50
C GLU A 50 -0.40 4.66 -14.21
N GLN A 51 -0.22 3.44 -13.72
CA GLN A 51 0.63 2.43 -14.35
C GLN A 51 0.23 0.99 -13.94
N ILE A 52 0.70 0.01 -14.68
CA ILE A 52 0.25 -1.39 -14.59
C ILE A 52 0.48 -2.05 -13.23
N ALA A 53 1.54 -1.70 -12.50
CA ALA A 53 1.81 -2.30 -11.19
C ALA A 53 0.85 -1.76 -10.12
N LEU A 54 0.37 -0.51 -10.23
CA LEU A 54 -0.70 -0.02 -9.35
C LEU A 54 -2.00 -0.77 -9.58
N VAL A 55 -2.39 -0.99 -10.85
CA VAL A 55 -3.57 -1.83 -11.16
C VAL A 55 -3.41 -3.22 -10.56
N ALA A 56 -2.22 -3.82 -10.70
CA ALA A 56 -1.95 -5.16 -10.19
C ALA A 56 -2.06 -5.22 -8.65
N MET A 57 -1.47 -4.28 -7.93
CA MET A 57 -1.53 -4.21 -6.47
C MET A 57 -2.96 -3.95 -5.94
N HIS A 58 -3.71 -3.02 -6.54
CA HIS A 58 -5.10 -2.80 -6.15
C HIS A 58 -5.97 -4.04 -6.41
N THR A 59 -5.75 -4.73 -7.52
CA THR A 59 -6.46 -5.99 -7.84
C THR A 59 -6.13 -7.08 -6.83
N LEU A 60 -4.86 -7.23 -6.44
CA LEU A 60 -4.40 -8.17 -5.41
C LEU A 60 -5.19 -7.99 -4.11
N TRP A 61 -5.29 -6.75 -3.62
CA TRP A 61 -5.98 -6.46 -2.37
C TRP A 61 -7.52 -6.61 -2.46
N VAL A 62 -8.12 -6.39 -3.61
CA VAL A 62 -9.54 -6.70 -3.83
C VAL A 62 -9.78 -8.22 -3.80
N ARG A 63 -8.88 -9.00 -4.39
CA ARG A 63 -8.95 -10.47 -4.32
C ARG A 63 -8.81 -10.96 -2.89
N GLU A 64 -7.87 -10.42 -2.12
CA GLU A 64 -7.67 -10.80 -0.72
C GLU A 64 -8.89 -10.46 0.14
N HIS A 65 -9.48 -9.27 -0.04
CA HIS A 65 -10.73 -8.93 0.63
C HIS A 65 -11.83 -9.96 0.33
N ASN A 66 -12.01 -10.32 -0.93
CA ASN A 66 -13.05 -11.27 -1.33
C ASN A 66 -12.78 -12.69 -0.80
N ARG A 67 -11.50 -13.11 -0.74
CA ARG A 67 -11.09 -14.37 -0.14
C ARG A 67 -11.45 -14.43 1.35
N ILE A 68 -11.11 -13.40 2.11
CA ILE A 68 -11.45 -13.28 3.54
C ILE A 68 -12.97 -13.23 3.73
N ALA A 69 -13.68 -12.42 2.94
CA ALA A 69 -15.12 -12.29 3.01
C ALA A 69 -15.83 -13.65 2.77
N GLU A 70 -15.37 -14.47 1.83
CA GLU A 70 -15.93 -15.81 1.58
C GLU A 70 -15.73 -16.73 2.78
N ILE A 71 -14.53 -16.73 3.39
CA ILE A 71 -14.27 -17.56 4.59
C ILE A 71 -15.14 -17.09 5.76
N LEU A 72 -15.23 -15.77 5.99
CA LEU A 72 -16.09 -15.23 7.06
C LEU A 72 -17.57 -15.60 6.85
N PHE A 73 -18.05 -15.59 5.60
CA PHE A 73 -19.39 -16.05 5.26
C PHE A 73 -19.60 -17.53 5.58
N GLU A 74 -18.60 -18.38 5.29
CA GLU A 74 -18.69 -19.82 5.55
C GLU A 74 -18.72 -20.15 7.05
N ILE A 75 -17.94 -19.44 7.87
CA ILE A 75 -17.85 -19.70 9.33
C ILE A 75 -18.94 -19.00 10.14
N ASN A 76 -19.61 -17.97 9.58
CA ASN A 76 -20.64 -17.16 10.23
C ASN A 76 -21.89 -17.00 9.34
N LYS A 77 -22.58 -18.10 9.08
CA LYS A 77 -23.78 -18.13 8.20
C LYS A 77 -24.90 -17.17 8.60
N HIS A 78 -24.91 -16.74 9.85
CA HIS A 78 -25.89 -15.79 10.39
C HIS A 78 -25.51 -14.31 10.13
N TRP A 79 -24.29 -14.03 9.65
CA TRP A 79 -23.90 -12.67 9.31
C TRP A 79 -24.51 -12.23 7.98
N ASN A 80 -24.99 -11.00 7.93
CA ASN A 80 -25.42 -10.39 6.68
C ASN A 80 -24.20 -9.89 5.87
N ALA A 81 -24.42 -9.58 4.61
CA ALA A 81 -23.36 -9.16 3.67
C ALA A 81 -22.63 -7.88 4.12
N GLU A 82 -23.32 -6.94 4.76
CA GLU A 82 -22.75 -5.70 5.24
C GLU A 82 -21.77 -5.96 6.40
N ARG A 83 -22.16 -6.78 7.36
CA ARG A 83 -21.28 -7.19 8.46
C ARG A 83 -20.02 -7.90 7.95
N ILE A 84 -20.18 -8.83 7.00
CA ILE A 84 -19.05 -9.54 6.40
C ILE A 84 -18.10 -8.55 5.72
N TYR A 85 -18.65 -7.61 4.95
CA TYR A 85 -17.84 -6.57 4.30
C TYR A 85 -17.04 -5.75 5.31
N HIS A 86 -17.68 -5.24 6.35
CA HIS A 86 -17.01 -4.40 7.34
C HIS A 86 -15.96 -5.17 8.14
N GLU A 87 -16.22 -6.42 8.47
CA GLU A 87 -15.23 -7.25 9.17
C GLU A 87 -14.06 -7.61 8.26
N ALA A 88 -14.31 -8.03 7.01
CA ALA A 88 -13.25 -8.26 6.02
C ALA A 88 -12.41 -6.99 5.80
N ARG A 89 -13.05 -5.82 5.65
CA ARG A 89 -12.36 -4.54 5.50
C ARG A 89 -11.50 -4.20 6.72
N LYS A 90 -11.99 -4.47 7.93
CA LYS A 90 -11.24 -4.27 9.19
C LYS A 90 -10.00 -5.16 9.24
N ILE A 91 -10.12 -6.44 8.88
CA ILE A 91 -9.01 -7.38 8.79
C ILE A 91 -7.99 -6.95 7.75
N ILE A 92 -8.41 -6.57 6.54
CA ILE A 92 -7.50 -6.07 5.49
C ILE A 92 -6.75 -4.82 5.94
N GLY A 93 -7.42 -3.89 6.64
CA GLY A 93 -6.76 -2.71 7.22
C GLY A 93 -5.66 -3.10 8.21
N ALA A 94 -5.93 -4.08 9.09
CA ALA A 94 -4.97 -4.57 10.05
C ALA A 94 -3.78 -5.29 9.38
N ILE A 95 -4.02 -6.12 8.36
CA ILE A 95 -2.96 -6.77 7.58
C ILE A 95 -2.06 -5.73 6.91
N LEU A 96 -2.64 -4.68 6.30
CA LEU A 96 -1.87 -3.60 5.69
C LEU A 96 -1.04 -2.83 6.72
N GLN A 97 -1.61 -2.52 7.89
CA GLN A 97 -0.87 -1.87 8.98
C GLN A 97 0.28 -2.77 9.45
N HIS A 98 0.02 -4.05 9.71
CA HIS A 98 1.05 -5.01 10.12
C HIS A 98 2.19 -5.11 9.09
N ILE A 99 1.87 -5.34 7.81
CA ILE A 99 2.88 -5.45 6.74
C ILE A 99 3.68 -4.15 6.62
N THR A 100 3.02 -2.99 6.70
CA THR A 100 3.68 -1.69 6.59
C THR A 100 4.70 -1.49 7.71
N TYR A 101 4.31 -1.72 8.97
CA TYR A 101 5.16 -1.40 10.11
C TYR A 101 6.14 -2.50 10.49
N SER A 102 5.80 -3.77 10.22
CA SER A 102 6.67 -4.90 10.56
C SER A 102 7.57 -5.36 9.42
N HIS A 103 7.22 -5.09 8.14
CA HIS A 103 7.99 -5.58 7.00
C HIS A 103 8.54 -4.46 6.11
N TYR A 104 7.71 -3.47 5.72
CA TYR A 104 8.11 -2.42 4.78
C TYR A 104 8.97 -1.34 5.42
N LEU A 105 8.47 -0.67 6.47
CA LEU A 105 9.18 0.46 7.10
C LEU A 105 10.54 0.09 7.69
N PRO A 106 10.76 -1.11 8.27
CA PRO A 106 12.10 -1.53 8.67
C PRO A 106 13.13 -1.58 7.54
N LYS A 107 12.70 -1.79 6.28
CA LYS A 107 13.60 -1.72 5.10
C LYS A 107 13.93 -0.29 4.71
N ILE A 108 13.01 0.64 4.94
CA ILE A 108 13.19 2.05 4.57
C ILE A 108 13.92 2.84 5.64
N LEU A 109 13.62 2.56 6.92
CA LEU A 109 14.05 3.37 8.07
C LEU A 109 14.97 2.63 9.05
N GLY A 110 15.29 1.35 8.81
CA GLY A 110 16.02 0.51 9.76
C GLY A 110 15.07 -0.20 10.74
N ALA A 111 15.57 -1.30 11.34
CA ALA A 111 14.74 -2.19 12.17
C ALA A 111 14.14 -1.49 13.40
N ASP A 112 14.91 -0.63 14.04
CA ASP A 112 14.54 0.03 15.31
C ASP A 112 14.03 1.48 15.10
N PHE A 113 13.39 1.75 13.96
CA PHE A 113 12.94 3.10 13.62
C PHE A 113 11.88 3.67 14.57
N LEU A 114 11.05 2.84 15.21
CA LEU A 114 10.07 3.23 16.23
C LEU A 114 10.18 2.33 17.46
N PRO A 115 9.93 2.90 18.66
CA PRO A 115 9.79 2.09 19.87
C PRO A 115 8.56 1.17 19.77
N PRO A 116 8.46 0.14 20.62
CA PRO A 116 7.25 -0.69 20.72
C PRO A 116 5.99 0.15 20.90
N TYR A 117 4.86 -0.37 20.43
CA TYR A 117 3.58 0.30 20.61
C TYR A 117 3.13 0.20 22.07
N HIS A 118 2.73 1.33 22.65
CA HIS A 118 2.29 1.40 24.07
C HIS A 118 0.83 1.88 24.20
N GLY A 119 0.10 1.94 23.12
CA GLY A 119 -1.29 2.36 23.09
C GLY A 119 -1.50 3.71 22.38
N TYR A 120 -2.77 4.05 22.20
CA TYR A 120 -3.20 5.30 21.59
C TYR A 120 -2.74 6.51 22.39
N THR A 121 -2.19 7.48 21.69
CA THR A 121 -1.88 8.81 22.23
C THR A 121 -2.70 9.89 21.52
N ASN A 122 -2.98 11.00 22.18
CA ASN A 122 -3.75 12.09 21.56
C ASN A 122 -2.86 12.94 20.62
N VAL A 123 -2.11 12.29 19.74
CA VAL A 123 -1.33 12.95 18.68
C VAL A 123 -2.17 12.99 17.40
N HIS A 124 -2.08 14.08 16.66
CA HIS A 124 -2.86 14.25 15.42
C HIS A 124 -2.32 13.31 14.32
N PRO A 125 -3.12 12.36 13.80
CA PRO A 125 -2.68 11.37 12.82
C PRO A 125 -2.73 11.88 11.37
N GLY A 126 -3.01 13.15 11.17
CA GLY A 126 -3.08 13.75 9.83
C GLY A 126 -1.74 13.73 9.11
N ILE A 127 -1.80 13.71 7.78
CA ILE A 127 -0.62 13.73 6.94
C ILE A 127 0.06 15.10 7.00
N LEU A 128 1.34 15.10 7.33
CA LEU A 128 2.18 16.30 7.31
C LEU A 128 2.34 16.81 5.87
N ASN A 129 2.26 18.13 5.69
CA ASN A 129 2.45 18.76 4.39
C ASN A 129 3.79 18.34 3.75
N VAL A 130 4.88 18.40 4.51
CA VAL A 130 6.22 18.02 4.06
C VAL A 130 6.32 16.55 3.65
N PHE A 131 5.61 15.66 4.33
CA PHE A 131 5.57 14.24 3.98
C PHE A 131 4.95 14.04 2.59
N ALA A 132 3.74 14.55 2.37
CA ALA A 132 3.01 14.33 1.13
C ALA A 132 3.64 15.04 -0.08
N THR A 133 4.22 16.22 0.13
CA THR A 133 4.66 17.09 -0.97
C THR A 133 6.15 16.99 -1.28
N SER A 134 6.93 16.39 -0.38
CA SER A 134 8.37 16.21 -0.54
C SER A 134 8.87 14.85 -0.05
N ALA A 135 8.93 14.60 1.26
CA ALA A 135 9.70 13.50 1.83
C ALA A 135 9.27 12.11 1.33
N PHE A 136 7.96 11.80 1.28
CA PHE A 136 7.50 10.48 0.83
C PHE A 136 7.61 10.28 -0.70
N ARG A 137 7.97 11.34 -1.42
CA ARG A 137 8.29 11.29 -2.86
C ARG A 137 9.72 10.79 -3.16
N PHE A 138 10.51 10.44 -2.14
CA PHE A 138 11.82 9.80 -2.31
C PHE A 138 11.72 8.54 -3.18
N GLY A 139 10.63 7.78 -3.05
CA GLY A 139 10.37 6.56 -3.80
C GLY A 139 10.31 6.75 -5.33
N HIS A 140 10.19 7.97 -5.84
CA HIS A 140 10.24 8.23 -7.28
C HIS A 140 11.61 7.86 -7.87
N SER A 141 12.71 7.96 -7.10
CA SER A 141 14.03 7.51 -7.51
C SER A 141 14.17 5.99 -7.58
N MET A 142 13.31 5.26 -6.87
CA MET A 142 13.35 3.81 -6.80
C MET A 142 12.61 3.12 -7.97
N VAL A 143 11.90 3.89 -8.78
CA VAL A 143 11.10 3.34 -9.90
C VAL A 143 12.02 2.86 -11.02
N ARG A 144 11.87 1.59 -11.40
CA ARG A 144 12.63 0.97 -12.51
C ARG A 144 12.18 1.52 -13.87
N PRO A 145 13.09 1.54 -14.86
CA PRO A 145 12.76 1.98 -16.22
C PRO A 145 11.88 0.98 -17.00
N LYS A 146 11.68 -0.24 -16.45
CA LYS A 146 10.90 -1.29 -17.11
C LYS A 146 10.35 -2.30 -16.10
N PHE A 147 9.25 -2.99 -16.46
CA PHE A 147 8.65 -4.09 -15.73
C PHE A 147 8.93 -5.40 -16.44
N ALA A 148 9.47 -6.39 -15.75
CA ALA A 148 9.55 -7.76 -16.25
C ALA A 148 8.16 -8.40 -16.20
N MET A 149 7.90 -9.31 -17.14
CA MET A 149 6.66 -10.08 -17.27
C MET A 149 7.01 -11.56 -17.11
N LEU A 150 6.73 -12.13 -15.93
CA LEU A 150 7.17 -13.48 -15.57
C LEU A 150 5.98 -14.40 -15.28
N ASP A 151 6.16 -15.70 -15.52
CA ASP A 151 5.21 -16.74 -15.12
C ASP A 151 5.45 -17.22 -13.67
N ALA A 152 4.69 -18.24 -13.25
CA ALA A 152 4.80 -18.81 -11.91
C ALA A 152 6.14 -19.51 -11.62
N ASN A 153 6.92 -19.85 -12.64
CA ASN A 153 8.28 -20.37 -12.52
C ASN A 153 9.33 -19.25 -12.53
N TYR A 154 8.89 -18.00 -12.70
CA TYR A 154 9.71 -16.80 -12.87
C TYR A 154 10.43 -16.76 -14.23
N ASP A 155 9.92 -17.49 -15.22
CA ASP A 155 10.39 -17.42 -16.60
C ASP A 155 9.70 -16.28 -17.37
N PRO A 156 10.40 -15.60 -18.28
CA PRO A 156 9.81 -14.53 -19.09
C PRO A 156 8.67 -15.03 -19.99
N VAL A 157 7.47 -14.49 -19.86
CA VAL A 157 6.30 -14.78 -20.73
C VAL A 157 6.12 -13.76 -21.85
N ALA A 158 6.74 -12.61 -21.72
CA ALA A 158 6.75 -11.54 -22.70
C ALA A 158 8.00 -10.65 -22.52
N PRO A 159 8.36 -9.84 -23.52
CA PRO A 159 9.40 -8.83 -23.36
C PRO A 159 9.08 -7.88 -22.21
N ASP A 160 10.12 -7.40 -21.52
CA ASP A 160 9.98 -6.37 -20.50
C ASP A 160 9.20 -5.17 -21.04
N VAL A 161 8.31 -4.65 -20.22
CA VAL A 161 7.49 -3.48 -20.57
C VAL A 161 8.21 -2.20 -20.13
N PRO A 162 8.69 -1.36 -21.06
CA PRO A 162 9.26 -0.08 -20.71
C PRO A 162 8.26 0.77 -19.91
N LEU A 163 8.73 1.51 -18.89
CA LEU A 163 7.88 2.35 -18.04
C LEU A 163 7.00 3.31 -18.85
N ILE A 164 7.56 3.89 -19.91
CA ILE A 164 6.83 4.79 -20.83
C ILE A 164 5.64 4.13 -21.53
N LYS A 165 5.65 2.79 -21.68
CA LYS A 165 4.56 1.99 -22.25
C LYS A 165 3.65 1.37 -21.19
N ALA A 166 3.97 1.55 -19.92
CA ALA A 166 3.20 1.05 -18.80
C ALA A 166 2.15 2.06 -18.29
N PHE A 167 2.34 3.36 -18.56
CA PHE A 167 1.42 4.40 -18.15
C PHE A 167 0.05 4.22 -18.80
N PHE A 168 -0.99 4.16 -17.96
CA PHE A 168 -2.40 4.01 -18.32
C PHE A 168 -2.73 2.79 -19.20
N ASN A 169 -1.80 1.84 -19.36
CA ASN A 169 -1.92 0.72 -20.27
C ASN A 169 -2.72 -0.45 -19.68
N ASN A 170 -4.00 -0.22 -19.47
CA ASN A 170 -4.92 -1.23 -18.93
C ASN A 170 -5.19 -2.39 -19.91
N LYS A 171 -4.97 -2.19 -21.22
CA LYS A 171 -5.03 -3.28 -22.23
C LYS A 171 -4.06 -4.41 -21.89
N LEU A 172 -2.87 -4.08 -21.39
CA LEU A 172 -1.89 -5.08 -21.02
C LEU A 172 -2.41 -5.97 -19.88
N ILE A 173 -2.97 -5.36 -18.83
CA ILE A 173 -3.56 -6.08 -17.69
C ILE A 173 -4.77 -6.91 -18.13
N GLN A 174 -5.60 -6.41 -19.03
CA GLN A 174 -6.75 -7.18 -19.56
C GLN A 174 -6.29 -8.42 -20.33
N ARG A 175 -5.20 -8.31 -21.07
CA ARG A 175 -4.65 -9.39 -21.89
C ARG A 175 -3.88 -10.42 -21.08
N GLU A 176 -2.97 -9.96 -20.21
CA GLU A 176 -2.02 -10.83 -19.50
C GLU A 176 -2.46 -11.19 -18.07
N GLY A 177 -3.33 -10.39 -17.45
CA GLY A 177 -3.61 -10.49 -16.03
C GLY A 177 -2.63 -9.67 -15.19
N ILE A 178 -2.74 -9.80 -13.88
CA ILE A 178 -1.86 -9.11 -12.92
C ILE A 178 -0.63 -9.96 -12.53
N GLU A 179 -0.73 -11.26 -12.73
CA GLU A 179 0.24 -12.24 -12.28
C GLU A 179 1.64 -11.96 -12.82
N PRO A 180 1.85 -11.78 -14.15
CA PRO A 180 3.18 -11.55 -14.70
C PRO A 180 3.86 -10.29 -14.17
N VAL A 181 3.09 -9.23 -13.93
CA VAL A 181 3.61 -7.97 -13.38
C VAL A 181 4.04 -8.15 -11.93
N LEU A 182 3.21 -8.80 -11.10
CA LEU A 182 3.52 -9.04 -9.69
C LEU A 182 4.76 -9.92 -9.52
N LEU A 183 4.88 -10.98 -10.32
CA LEU A 183 6.05 -11.86 -10.31
C LEU A 183 7.31 -11.12 -10.79
N GLY A 184 7.18 -10.24 -11.78
CA GLY A 184 8.26 -9.36 -12.21
C GLY A 184 8.73 -8.40 -11.11
N LEU A 185 7.81 -7.87 -10.29
CA LEU A 185 8.16 -7.04 -9.13
C LEU A 185 8.89 -7.84 -8.05
N LEU A 186 8.48 -9.08 -7.80
CA LEU A 186 9.13 -9.96 -6.82
C LEU A 186 10.56 -10.35 -7.21
N ALA A 187 10.78 -10.60 -8.49
CA ALA A 187 12.07 -11.07 -9.00
C ALA A 187 13.12 -9.97 -9.12
N ASN A 188 12.70 -8.72 -9.24
CA ASN A 188 13.61 -7.63 -9.57
C ASN A 188 13.72 -6.60 -8.46
N GLU A 189 14.96 -6.18 -8.17
CA GLU A 189 15.25 -5.11 -7.23
C GLU A 189 14.74 -3.76 -7.74
N SER A 190 14.29 -2.88 -6.84
CA SER A 190 14.07 -1.46 -7.15
C SER A 190 15.39 -0.77 -7.49
N GLN A 191 15.35 0.43 -8.04
CA GLN A 191 16.54 1.30 -8.02
C GLN A 191 16.83 1.72 -6.57
N SER A 192 18.08 2.06 -6.27
CA SER A 192 18.45 2.66 -4.98
C SER A 192 17.86 4.07 -4.86
N THR A 193 17.59 4.49 -3.64
CA THR A 193 17.27 5.89 -3.36
C THR A 193 18.47 6.75 -3.71
N SER A 194 18.31 7.66 -4.64
CA SER A 194 19.36 8.52 -5.15
C SER A 194 18.78 9.68 -5.96
N ARG A 195 19.65 10.55 -6.45
CA ARG A 195 19.31 11.60 -7.41
C ARG A 195 19.08 11.09 -8.84
N GLU A 196 19.37 9.84 -9.11
CA GLU A 196 19.17 9.21 -10.42
C GLU A 196 17.71 8.81 -10.59
N ILE A 197 17.00 9.44 -11.52
CA ILE A 197 15.59 9.21 -11.80
C ILE A 197 15.45 8.59 -13.20
N ALA A 198 14.63 7.55 -13.34
CA ALA A 198 14.39 6.92 -14.63
C ALA A 198 13.88 7.93 -15.68
N ALA A 199 14.45 7.89 -16.90
CA ALA A 199 14.08 8.80 -17.98
C ALA A 199 12.57 8.76 -18.33
N GLY A 200 11.92 7.62 -18.09
CA GLY A 200 10.46 7.52 -18.22
C GLY A 200 9.69 8.47 -17.31
N LEU A 201 10.28 8.91 -16.19
CA LEU A 201 9.68 9.86 -15.24
C LEU A 201 10.11 11.30 -15.49
N THR A 202 11.32 11.54 -16.00
CA THR A 202 11.86 12.91 -16.17
C THR A 202 11.68 13.48 -17.58
N LYS A 203 11.37 12.63 -18.57
CA LYS A 203 11.21 13.06 -19.97
C LYS A 203 9.90 12.60 -20.61
N HIS A 204 9.33 11.51 -20.10
CA HIS A 204 8.22 10.83 -20.77
C HIS A 204 7.04 10.53 -19.83
N LEU A 205 6.95 11.21 -18.68
CA LEU A 205 5.83 11.00 -17.76
C LEU A 205 4.52 11.37 -18.44
N PHE A 206 3.61 10.41 -18.57
CA PHE A 206 2.28 10.57 -19.17
C PHE A 206 2.34 11.17 -20.59
N GLN A 207 3.38 10.85 -21.34
CA GLN A 207 3.55 11.28 -22.71
C GLN A 207 2.36 10.85 -23.56
N GLN A 208 1.77 11.80 -24.27
CA GLN A 208 0.70 11.54 -25.23
C GLN A 208 1.26 11.00 -26.55
N PRO A 209 0.48 10.17 -27.29
CA PRO A 209 0.95 9.58 -28.54
C PRO A 209 1.45 10.57 -29.59
N GLU A 210 0.88 11.76 -29.62
CA GLU A 210 1.19 12.82 -30.59
C GLU A 210 2.28 13.80 -30.11
N SER A 211 2.79 13.62 -28.88
CA SER A 211 3.80 14.49 -28.27
C SER A 211 5.18 13.85 -28.31
N GLU A 212 6.21 14.64 -28.60
CA GLU A 212 7.60 14.21 -28.49
C GLU A 212 8.08 14.10 -27.03
N HIS A 213 7.39 14.79 -26.10
CA HIS A 213 7.78 14.89 -24.70
C HIS A 213 6.62 14.59 -23.76
N GLY A 214 6.93 14.05 -22.58
CA GLY A 214 6.04 13.96 -21.44
C GLY A 214 6.36 15.04 -20.39
N PHE A 215 5.79 14.88 -19.19
CA PHE A 215 6.14 15.72 -18.05
C PHE A 215 7.47 15.25 -17.43
N ASP A 216 8.03 16.12 -16.59
CA ASP A 216 9.19 15.85 -15.75
C ASP A 216 8.73 15.75 -14.28
N LEU A 217 8.78 14.53 -13.72
CA LEU A 217 8.36 14.29 -12.34
C LEU A 217 9.30 14.93 -11.33
N ALA A 218 10.60 15.04 -11.63
CA ALA A 218 11.55 15.68 -10.73
C ALA A 218 11.25 17.18 -10.62
N ALA A 219 11.03 17.85 -11.76
CA ALA A 219 10.58 19.23 -11.79
C ALA A 219 9.24 19.44 -11.06
N LEU A 220 8.29 18.51 -11.22
CA LEU A 220 7.01 18.55 -10.52
C LEU A 220 7.17 18.38 -8.99
N ASN A 221 8.14 17.57 -8.52
CA ASN A 221 8.39 17.40 -7.09
C ASN A 221 8.99 18.68 -6.48
N ILE A 222 9.94 19.30 -7.17
CA ILE A 222 10.53 20.59 -6.77
C ILE A 222 9.42 21.65 -6.69
N GLN A 223 8.67 21.82 -7.77
CA GLN A 223 7.58 22.78 -7.83
C GLN A 223 6.53 22.54 -6.74
N ARG A 224 6.22 21.27 -6.41
CA ARG A 224 5.25 20.91 -5.38
C ARG A 224 5.69 21.37 -3.99
N GLY A 225 6.95 21.23 -3.64
CA GLY A 225 7.49 21.76 -2.39
C GLY A 225 7.33 23.28 -2.31
N ARG A 226 7.64 23.97 -3.40
CA ARG A 226 7.51 25.45 -3.50
C ARG A 226 6.06 25.91 -3.47
N ASP A 227 5.14 25.25 -4.19
CA ASP A 227 3.69 25.51 -4.17
C ASP A 227 3.10 25.43 -2.78
N HIS A 228 3.59 24.49 -1.98
CA HIS A 228 3.13 24.24 -0.62
C HIS A 228 3.90 25.05 0.44
N GLY A 229 4.79 25.95 0.02
CA GLY A 229 5.53 26.83 0.92
C GLY A 229 6.44 26.07 1.90
N LEU A 230 7.02 24.93 1.48
CA LEU A 230 7.97 24.21 2.32
C LEU A 230 9.22 25.05 2.54
N PRO A 231 9.72 25.16 3.79
CA PRO A 231 11.03 25.72 4.05
C PRO A 231 12.12 24.87 3.37
N GLY A 232 13.28 25.47 3.18
CA GLY A 232 14.42 24.80 2.57
C GLY A 232 15.02 23.70 3.44
N TYR A 233 15.93 22.96 2.87
CA TYR A 233 16.57 21.79 3.46
C TYR A 233 17.24 22.07 4.82
N GLY A 234 17.96 23.20 4.96
CA GLY A 234 18.60 23.59 6.21
C GLY A 234 17.64 23.75 7.37
N ALA A 235 16.45 24.33 7.12
CA ALA A 235 15.40 24.48 8.12
C ALA A 235 14.88 23.10 8.61
N TRP A 236 14.72 22.13 7.72
CA TRP A 236 14.30 20.76 8.10
C TRP A 236 15.37 20.02 8.90
N ARG A 237 16.65 20.25 8.61
CA ARG A 237 17.72 19.68 9.42
C ARG A 237 17.67 20.21 10.85
N ARG A 238 17.48 21.52 11.04
CA ARG A 238 17.30 22.10 12.39
C ARG A 238 16.07 21.54 13.11
N GLU A 239 14.94 21.44 12.42
CA GLU A 239 13.70 20.85 12.99
C GLU A 239 13.94 19.39 13.44
N CYS A 240 14.78 18.66 12.74
CA CYS A 240 15.17 17.29 13.06
C CYS A 240 16.31 17.20 14.09
N ASN A 241 16.79 18.30 14.65
CA ASN A 241 17.96 18.36 15.53
C ASN A 241 19.23 17.70 14.91
N LEU A 242 19.39 17.82 13.60
CA LEU A 242 20.56 17.35 12.87
C LEU A 242 21.62 18.45 12.79
N SER A 243 22.87 18.07 12.44
CA SER A 243 23.96 19.03 12.20
C SER A 243 23.52 20.07 11.19
N HIS A 244 23.90 21.32 11.44
CA HIS A 244 23.65 22.44 10.56
C HIS A 244 24.95 22.77 9.80
N ALA A 245 24.80 23.17 8.54
CA ALA A 245 25.86 23.68 7.69
C ALA A 245 25.32 24.92 6.96
N ASP A 246 26.16 25.93 6.79
CA ASP A 246 25.78 27.14 6.04
C ASP A 246 25.94 26.91 4.54
N ILE A 247 26.96 26.15 4.15
CA ILE A 247 27.27 25.85 2.75
C ILE A 247 27.36 24.33 2.51
N PHE A 248 27.07 23.90 1.28
CA PHE A 248 27.10 22.48 0.93
C PHE A 248 28.46 21.80 1.08
N GLN A 249 29.55 22.52 0.99
CA GLN A 249 30.90 21.98 1.18
C GLN A 249 31.10 21.42 2.60
N GLU A 250 30.37 21.90 3.59
CA GLU A 250 30.41 21.47 4.98
C GLU A 250 29.59 20.21 5.25
N THR A 251 28.66 19.84 4.36
CA THR A 251 27.78 18.66 4.49
C THR A 251 28.48 17.33 4.15
N THR A 252 29.75 17.18 4.55
CA THR A 252 30.59 16.04 4.13
C THR A 252 30.18 14.70 4.74
N TYR A 253 29.49 14.72 5.87
CA TYR A 253 28.99 13.53 6.53
C TYR A 253 27.69 13.02 5.94
N GLU A 254 26.81 13.93 5.55
CA GLU A 254 25.50 13.63 4.99
C GLU A 254 25.54 13.37 3.49
N ILE A 255 26.32 14.17 2.76
CA ILE A 255 26.49 14.09 1.31
C ILE A 255 27.95 13.84 1.01
N LYS A 256 28.40 12.58 1.02
CA LYS A 256 29.81 12.22 0.85
C LYS A 256 30.36 12.54 -0.52
N ASN A 257 29.50 12.51 -1.56
CA ASN A 257 29.90 12.79 -2.92
C ASN A 257 30.22 14.28 -3.11
N ALA A 258 31.51 14.61 -3.28
CA ALA A 258 31.96 15.99 -3.44
C ALA A 258 31.40 16.69 -4.69
N THR A 259 31.21 15.95 -5.79
CA THR A 259 30.60 16.50 -7.01
C THR A 259 29.14 16.88 -6.75
N SER A 260 28.38 16.08 -5.99
CA SER A 260 27.02 16.42 -5.60
C SER A 260 26.95 17.68 -4.75
N ARG A 261 27.86 17.82 -3.77
CA ARG A 261 27.95 19.04 -2.95
C ARG A 261 28.25 20.28 -3.80
N GLN A 262 29.17 20.15 -4.75
CA GLN A 262 29.51 21.27 -5.65
C GLN A 262 28.32 21.66 -6.53
N ILE A 263 27.63 20.68 -7.13
CA ILE A 263 26.42 20.95 -7.96
C ILE A 263 25.34 21.63 -7.12
N LEU A 264 25.09 21.17 -5.90
CA LEU A 264 24.09 21.79 -5.02
C LEU A 264 24.50 23.21 -4.63
N HIS A 265 25.78 23.45 -4.35
CA HIS A 265 26.28 24.79 -4.08
C HIS A 265 26.11 25.72 -5.29
N ASP A 266 26.47 25.27 -6.50
CA ASP A 266 26.35 26.05 -7.72
C ASP A 266 24.90 26.41 -8.06
N LEU A 267 23.95 25.55 -7.67
CA LEU A 267 22.52 25.74 -7.93
C LEU A 267 21.81 26.58 -6.86
N TYR A 268 22.16 26.45 -5.60
CA TYR A 268 21.40 27.02 -4.47
C TYR A 268 22.21 28.01 -3.64
N GLU A 269 23.55 28.01 -3.78
CA GLU A 269 24.51 28.82 -3.01
C GLU A 269 24.50 28.48 -1.51
N ASP A 270 23.34 28.55 -0.86
CA ASP A 270 23.11 28.35 0.58
C ASP A 270 22.23 27.11 0.81
N VAL A 271 22.55 26.34 1.84
CA VAL A 271 21.82 25.16 2.28
C VAL A 271 20.37 25.47 2.67
N GLU A 272 20.13 26.71 3.15
CA GLU A 272 18.78 27.16 3.55
C GLU A 272 17.81 27.30 2.38
N TYR A 273 18.33 27.57 1.16
CA TYR A 273 17.47 27.76 -0.02
C TYR A 273 17.24 26.49 -0.82
N ALA A 274 17.96 25.40 -0.50
CA ALA A 274 17.85 24.17 -1.24
C ALA A 274 16.47 23.51 -1.06
N ASP A 275 15.89 23.06 -2.18
CA ASP A 275 14.66 22.30 -2.12
C ASP A 275 14.88 20.99 -1.35
N LEU A 276 14.03 20.72 -0.33
CA LEU A 276 14.16 19.56 0.54
C LEU A 276 14.22 18.23 -0.24
N TRP A 277 13.39 18.09 -1.30
CA TRP A 277 13.36 16.85 -2.08
C TRP A 277 14.69 16.59 -2.78
N VAL A 278 15.34 17.63 -3.31
CA VAL A 278 16.62 17.54 -4.03
C VAL A 278 17.75 17.22 -3.07
N ALA A 279 17.91 18.02 -2.03
CA ALA A 279 19.00 17.86 -1.07
C ALA A 279 18.82 16.59 -0.22
N GLY A 280 17.59 16.26 0.17
CA GLY A 280 17.28 15.02 0.89
C GLY A 280 17.59 13.74 0.10
N LEU A 281 17.41 13.74 -1.23
CA LEU A 281 17.84 12.64 -2.10
C LEU A 281 19.33 12.59 -2.36
N ALA A 282 20.05 13.69 -2.12
CA ALA A 282 21.51 13.74 -2.24
C ALA A 282 22.22 13.21 -1.01
N GLU A 283 21.54 13.15 0.15
CA GLU A 283 22.10 12.54 1.36
C GLU A 283 22.44 11.06 1.16
N ASP A 284 23.54 10.61 1.72
CA ASP A 284 23.84 9.19 1.82
C ASP A 284 22.87 8.50 2.79
N PRO A 285 22.37 7.31 2.47
CA PRO A 285 21.48 6.57 3.37
C PRO A 285 22.13 6.29 4.73
N LEU A 286 21.33 6.33 5.79
CA LEU A 286 21.75 5.86 7.11
C LEU A 286 22.05 4.35 7.08
N PRO A 287 22.89 3.84 7.98
CA PRO A 287 23.10 2.40 8.13
C PRO A 287 21.75 1.67 8.25
N GLU A 288 21.59 0.57 7.51
CA GLU A 288 20.37 -0.26 7.48
C GLU A 288 19.09 0.46 6.99
N ALA A 289 19.17 1.70 6.52
CA ALA A 289 18.06 2.45 5.94
C ALA A 289 18.27 2.69 4.44
N MET A 290 17.21 3.12 3.76
CA MET A 290 17.25 3.47 2.34
C MET A 290 17.27 4.98 2.10
N VAL A 291 17.20 5.78 3.14
CA VAL A 291 17.14 7.25 3.08
C VAL A 291 18.15 7.87 4.03
N GLY A 292 18.58 9.09 3.71
CA GLY A 292 19.45 9.90 4.53
C GLY A 292 18.77 10.46 5.78
N PRO A 293 19.53 11.08 6.69
CA PRO A 293 19.05 11.46 8.02
C PRO A 293 17.86 12.43 8.00
N THR A 294 17.80 13.37 7.07
CA THR A 294 16.71 14.35 7.02
C THR A 294 15.39 13.71 6.58
N LEU A 295 15.40 12.93 5.50
CA LEU A 295 14.20 12.19 5.07
C LEU A 295 13.79 11.15 6.10
N HIS A 296 14.76 10.45 6.70
CA HIS A 296 14.51 9.48 7.79
C HIS A 296 13.73 10.12 8.94
N CYS A 297 14.16 11.27 9.44
CA CYS A 297 13.49 12.00 10.52
C CYS A 297 12.03 12.31 10.19
N ILE A 298 11.77 12.89 9.01
CA ILE A 298 10.42 13.31 8.59
C ILE A 298 9.51 12.08 8.41
N LEU A 299 10.01 11.04 7.77
CA LEU A 299 9.26 9.79 7.54
C LEU A 299 8.94 9.10 8.88
N LYS A 300 9.93 8.96 9.75
CA LYS A 300 9.76 8.38 11.09
C LYS A 300 8.67 9.09 11.88
N GLU A 301 8.71 10.44 11.94
CA GLU A 301 7.72 11.22 12.66
C GLU A 301 6.31 11.05 12.08
N GLN A 302 6.18 11.05 10.76
CA GLN A 302 4.88 10.82 10.14
C GLN A 302 4.31 9.43 10.48
N PHE A 303 5.10 8.38 10.32
CA PHE A 303 4.63 7.03 10.61
C PHE A 303 4.37 6.81 12.10
N ARG A 304 5.15 7.45 12.99
CA ARG A 304 4.84 7.49 14.43
C ARG A 304 3.45 8.09 14.69
N ARG A 305 3.14 9.25 14.09
CA ARG A 305 1.83 9.91 14.24
C ARG A 305 0.69 9.04 13.71
N LEU A 306 0.89 8.39 12.57
CA LEU A 306 -0.12 7.50 11.98
C LEU A 306 -0.42 6.29 12.87
N ARG A 307 0.59 5.75 13.55
CA ARG A 307 0.43 4.63 14.48
C ARG A 307 -0.18 5.07 15.81
N ASP A 308 0.47 6.02 16.47
CA ASP A 308 0.17 6.39 17.85
C ASP A 308 -1.10 7.24 17.96
N GLY A 309 -1.48 7.96 16.89
CA GLY A 309 -2.66 8.80 16.81
C GLY A 309 -3.91 8.12 16.24
N ASP A 310 -3.81 6.85 15.84
CA ASP A 310 -4.96 6.09 15.34
C ASP A 310 -5.65 5.33 16.48
N ARG A 311 -6.85 5.76 16.86
CA ARG A 311 -7.67 5.06 17.86
C ARG A 311 -8.05 3.64 17.43
N PHE A 312 -8.04 3.38 16.13
CA PHE A 312 -8.37 2.10 15.53
C PHE A 312 -7.13 1.34 15.04
N TRP A 313 -5.95 1.71 15.54
CA TRP A 313 -4.74 0.95 15.31
C TRP A 313 -4.98 -0.52 15.68
N TYR A 314 -4.55 -1.45 14.83
CA TYR A 314 -4.98 -2.85 14.96
C TYR A 314 -4.62 -3.49 16.33
N GLU A 315 -3.53 -3.02 16.99
CA GLU A 315 -3.14 -3.49 18.33
C GLU A 315 -3.87 -2.74 19.48
N ASN A 316 -4.70 -1.73 19.18
CA ASN A 316 -5.36 -0.92 20.19
C ASN A 316 -6.73 -1.47 20.63
N GLY A 317 -6.82 -2.76 20.95
CA GLY A 317 -8.05 -3.38 21.44
C GLY A 317 -9.15 -3.56 20.36
N VAL A 318 -8.79 -3.44 19.08
CA VAL A 318 -9.71 -3.62 17.94
C VAL A 318 -10.01 -5.10 17.68
N PHE A 319 -9.08 -5.97 18.06
CA PHE A 319 -9.14 -7.43 17.90
C PHE A 319 -8.92 -8.14 19.24
N THR A 320 -9.36 -9.41 19.35
CA THR A 320 -8.97 -10.25 20.49
C THR A 320 -7.49 -10.62 20.41
N VAL A 321 -6.93 -11.14 21.51
CA VAL A 321 -5.53 -11.58 21.53
C VAL A 321 -5.26 -12.65 20.47
N GLU A 322 -6.18 -13.64 20.36
CA GLU A 322 -6.06 -14.72 19.38
C GLU A 322 -6.14 -14.21 17.94
N GLN A 323 -6.97 -13.19 17.68
CA GLN A 323 -7.05 -12.55 16.36
C GLN A 323 -5.78 -11.75 16.03
N LEU A 324 -5.19 -11.05 17.02
CA LEU A 324 -3.93 -10.33 16.85
C LEU A 324 -2.77 -11.30 16.55
N ASP A 325 -2.72 -12.44 17.25
CA ASP A 325 -1.72 -13.48 16.98
C ASP A 325 -1.81 -14.00 15.54
N GLU A 326 -3.04 -14.12 15.01
CA GLU A 326 -3.23 -14.53 13.61
C GLU A 326 -2.83 -13.42 12.63
N ILE A 327 -3.17 -12.16 12.90
CA ILE A 327 -2.74 -11.03 12.07
C ILE A 327 -1.21 -10.94 12.04
N GLY A 328 -0.53 -11.16 13.16
CA GLY A 328 0.93 -11.17 13.27
C GLY A 328 1.64 -12.24 12.43
N LYS A 329 0.93 -13.27 11.97
CA LYS A 329 1.47 -14.30 11.04
C LYS A 329 1.45 -13.86 9.58
N THR A 330 0.73 -12.78 9.26
CA THR A 330 0.51 -12.37 7.87
C THR A 330 1.75 -11.71 7.27
N SER A 331 1.88 -11.81 5.97
CA SER A 331 2.92 -11.14 5.19
C SER A 331 2.41 -10.83 3.78
N LEU A 332 3.05 -9.91 3.09
CA LEU A 332 2.74 -9.68 1.67
C LEU A 332 2.99 -10.94 0.84
N SER A 333 4.00 -11.75 1.20
CA SER A 333 4.26 -13.05 0.57
C SER A 333 3.08 -14.01 0.71
N ARG A 334 2.43 -14.05 1.89
CA ARG A 334 1.22 -14.85 2.09
C ARG A 334 0.06 -14.35 1.24
N VAL A 335 -0.18 -13.03 1.21
CA VAL A 335 -1.22 -12.43 0.37
C VAL A 335 -1.00 -12.75 -1.12
N LEU A 336 0.25 -12.71 -1.59
CA LEU A 336 0.60 -13.08 -2.97
C LEU A 336 0.32 -14.56 -3.23
N CYS A 337 0.74 -15.46 -2.33
CA CYS A 337 0.47 -16.89 -2.42
C CYS A 337 -1.03 -17.22 -2.48
N ASP A 338 -1.86 -16.48 -1.74
CA ASP A 338 -3.31 -16.73 -1.69
C ASP A 338 -4.06 -16.20 -2.92
N ASN A 339 -3.46 -15.26 -3.69
CA ASN A 339 -4.18 -14.49 -4.70
C ASN A 339 -3.57 -14.51 -6.10
N ILE A 340 -2.34 -14.99 -6.28
CA ILE A 340 -1.72 -15.18 -7.59
C ILE A 340 -2.02 -16.59 -8.10
N TYR A 341 -2.69 -16.67 -9.22
CA TYR A 341 -3.01 -17.97 -9.81
C TYR A 341 -1.74 -18.70 -10.29
N GLY A 342 -1.59 -19.94 -9.85
CA GLY A 342 -0.49 -20.82 -10.26
C GLY A 342 0.83 -20.58 -9.53
N ILE A 343 0.95 -19.61 -8.63
CA ILE A 343 2.17 -19.42 -7.84
C ILE A 343 2.39 -20.61 -6.91
N VAL A 344 3.61 -21.15 -6.89
CA VAL A 344 3.98 -22.29 -6.03
C VAL A 344 4.96 -21.86 -4.96
N SER A 345 5.86 -20.94 -5.29
CA SER A 345 6.93 -20.49 -4.39
C SER A 345 7.14 -18.99 -4.49
N VAL A 346 7.55 -18.40 -3.37
CA VAL A 346 7.89 -16.97 -3.24
C VAL A 346 8.91 -16.79 -2.12
N GLN A 347 9.65 -15.69 -2.10
CA GLN A 347 10.51 -15.37 -0.96
C GLN A 347 9.69 -15.12 0.32
N LYS A 348 10.26 -15.48 1.49
CA LYS A 348 9.58 -15.26 2.79
C LYS A 348 9.24 -13.79 3.03
N ASP A 349 10.14 -12.90 2.62
CA ASP A 349 9.96 -11.45 2.68
C ASP A 349 9.91 -10.91 1.25
N SER A 350 8.72 -10.59 0.76
CA SER A 350 8.49 -10.10 -0.61
C SER A 350 9.05 -8.69 -0.87
N PHE A 351 9.52 -7.98 0.16
CA PHE A 351 10.26 -6.72 0.01
C PHE A 351 11.76 -6.94 -0.29
N ILE A 352 12.21 -8.19 -0.32
CA ILE A 352 13.58 -8.57 -0.73
C ILE A 352 13.47 -9.31 -2.06
N ALA A 353 14.07 -8.76 -3.11
CA ALA A 353 14.05 -9.40 -4.42
C ALA A 353 14.76 -10.77 -4.40
N ALA A 354 14.17 -11.77 -5.02
CA ALA A 354 14.71 -13.12 -5.10
C ALA A 354 14.66 -13.66 -6.52
N LYS A 355 15.68 -13.30 -7.31
CA LYS A 355 15.91 -13.93 -8.64
C LYS A 355 16.32 -15.39 -8.51
N ASP A 356 17.03 -15.71 -7.41
CA ASP A 356 17.54 -17.06 -7.15
C ASP A 356 16.43 -17.93 -6.55
N GLU A 357 16.15 -19.07 -7.18
CA GLU A 357 15.19 -20.05 -6.70
C GLU A 357 15.48 -20.53 -5.28
N LEU A 358 16.76 -20.65 -4.91
CA LEU A 358 17.18 -21.06 -3.56
C LEU A 358 16.75 -20.09 -2.45
N LYS A 359 16.37 -18.86 -2.80
CA LYS A 359 15.85 -17.86 -1.85
C LYS A 359 14.33 -17.89 -1.71
N ARG A 360 13.66 -18.72 -2.52
CA ARG A 360 12.21 -18.89 -2.47
C ARG A 360 11.84 -20.10 -1.63
N VAL A 361 10.66 -20.07 -1.04
CA VAL A 361 10.07 -21.16 -0.28
C VAL A 361 8.68 -21.46 -0.86
N GLU A 362 8.23 -22.68 -0.71
CA GLU A 362 6.88 -23.04 -1.14
C GLU A 362 5.82 -22.23 -0.37
N CYS A 363 4.75 -21.86 -1.03
CA CYS A 363 3.61 -21.15 -0.43
C CYS A 363 3.02 -21.88 0.78
N THR A 364 3.09 -23.20 0.81
CA THR A 364 2.68 -24.06 1.93
C THR A 364 3.52 -23.85 3.20
N GLN A 365 4.74 -23.36 3.07
CA GLN A 365 5.66 -23.07 4.19
C GLN A 365 5.52 -21.64 4.74
N ILE A 366 4.77 -20.78 4.06
CA ILE A 366 4.54 -19.40 4.52
C ILE A 366 3.31 -19.43 5.45
N PRO A 367 3.43 -18.94 6.70
CA PRO A 367 2.34 -18.92 7.64
C PRO A 367 1.08 -18.29 7.06
N SER A 368 -0.08 -18.89 7.33
CA SER A 368 -1.39 -18.37 6.96
C SER A 368 -2.21 -18.07 8.22
N MET A 369 -3.06 -17.06 8.12
CA MET A 369 -3.96 -16.65 9.20
C MET A 369 -5.13 -17.65 9.34
N ASP A 370 -5.38 -18.13 10.56
CA ASP A 370 -6.55 -18.94 10.89
C ASP A 370 -7.77 -18.05 11.13
N LEU A 371 -8.59 -17.86 10.11
CA LEU A 371 -9.82 -17.07 10.18
C LEU A 371 -10.92 -17.71 11.06
N THR A 372 -10.77 -18.94 11.55
CA THR A 372 -11.74 -19.52 12.50
C THR A 372 -11.79 -18.76 13.82
N LYS A 373 -10.78 -17.95 14.15
CA LYS A 373 -10.77 -17.05 15.31
C LYS A 373 -11.80 -15.91 15.20
N TRP A 374 -12.42 -15.72 14.03
CA TRP A 374 -13.55 -14.80 13.81
C TRP A 374 -14.91 -15.49 13.83
N ARG A 375 -14.96 -16.77 14.21
CA ARG A 375 -16.24 -17.48 14.34
C ARG A 375 -16.99 -16.96 15.56
N GLU A 376 -18.26 -16.60 15.37
CA GLU A 376 -19.19 -16.30 16.45
C GLU A 376 -20.22 -17.42 16.62
N ASN A 377 -20.53 -17.75 17.86
CA ASN A 377 -21.67 -18.61 18.13
C ASN A 377 -22.95 -17.88 17.76
N GLN A 378 -23.89 -18.57 17.11
CA GLN A 378 -25.21 -17.99 16.94
C GLN A 378 -25.76 -17.61 18.31
N PRO A 379 -26.33 -16.40 18.48
CA PRO A 379 -27.07 -16.09 19.67
C PRO A 379 -28.11 -17.23 19.86
N SER A 380 -28.11 -17.87 21.01
CA SER A 380 -29.18 -18.81 21.32
C SER A 380 -30.50 -18.09 21.10
N VAL A 381 -31.32 -18.59 20.19
CA VAL A 381 -32.69 -18.09 20.05
C VAL A 381 -33.32 -18.18 21.41
N PRO A 382 -33.75 -17.09 22.04
CA PRO A 382 -34.43 -17.18 23.33
C PRO A 382 -35.58 -18.14 23.15
N GLU A 383 -35.68 -19.16 24.00
CA GLU A 383 -36.87 -20.01 23.96
C GLU A 383 -38.11 -19.11 23.99
N PRO A 384 -39.10 -19.38 23.12
CA PRO A 384 -40.33 -18.57 23.09
C PRO A 384 -40.89 -18.53 24.51
N ARG A 385 -41.04 -17.33 25.07
CA ARG A 385 -41.62 -17.15 26.38
C ARG A 385 -42.96 -17.88 26.41
N LYS A 386 -43.07 -18.92 27.24
CA LYS A 386 -44.35 -19.55 27.49
C LYS A 386 -45.23 -18.55 28.23
N LEU A 387 -46.11 -17.91 27.51
CA LEU A 387 -47.13 -17.03 28.11
C LEU A 387 -48.21 -17.93 28.74
N LEU A 388 -48.49 -17.66 29.99
CA LEU A 388 -49.65 -18.25 30.68
C LEU A 388 -50.91 -17.53 30.15
N ALA A 389 -51.76 -18.23 29.45
CA ALA A 389 -53.06 -17.76 29.01
C ALA A 389 -54.16 -18.60 29.66
N PHE A 390 -55.32 -18.00 29.91
CA PHE A 390 -56.49 -18.76 30.35
C PHE A 390 -57.28 -19.20 29.13
N ASN A 391 -57.71 -20.46 29.11
CA ASN A 391 -58.66 -20.94 28.12
C ASN A 391 -60.07 -20.46 28.44
N ASN A 392 -61.02 -20.64 27.54
CA ASN A 392 -62.38 -20.21 27.69
C ASN A 392 -63.14 -20.87 28.88
N SER A 393 -62.54 -21.87 29.56
CA SER A 393 -63.03 -22.49 30.79
C SER A 393 -62.32 -21.98 32.05
N GLY A 394 -61.49 -20.98 31.98
CA GLY A 394 -60.74 -20.40 33.12
C GLY A 394 -59.53 -21.20 33.56
N SER A 395 -59.09 -22.24 32.83
CA SER A 395 -57.89 -23.03 33.16
C SER A 395 -56.64 -22.43 32.54
N LEU A 396 -55.53 -22.44 33.28
CA LEU A 396 -54.20 -21.95 32.85
C LEU A 396 -53.63 -22.89 31.78
N ILE A 397 -53.32 -22.35 30.61
CA ILE A 397 -52.63 -23.06 29.53
C ILE A 397 -51.36 -22.28 29.12
N PHE A 398 -50.35 -23.01 28.66
CA PHE A 398 -49.16 -22.44 28.09
C PHE A 398 -49.36 -22.20 26.58
N VAL A 399 -49.22 -20.96 26.12
CA VAL A 399 -49.27 -20.63 24.72
C VAL A 399 -47.90 -20.16 24.28
N THR A 400 -47.37 -20.70 23.18
CA THR A 400 -46.17 -20.22 22.54
C THR A 400 -46.55 -19.05 21.65
N ALA A 401 -46.10 -17.81 22.00
CA ALA A 401 -46.24 -16.66 21.13
C ALA A 401 -45.06 -16.62 20.14
N PRO A 402 -45.29 -16.35 18.85
CA PRO A 402 -44.23 -16.05 17.93
C PRO A 402 -43.55 -14.72 18.31
N LEU A 403 -42.25 -14.72 18.34
CA LEU A 403 -41.46 -13.46 18.46
C LEU A 403 -41.70 -12.60 17.22
N LEU A 404 -42.28 -11.44 17.42
CA LEU A 404 -42.32 -10.35 16.43
C LEU A 404 -40.94 -9.72 16.28
#